data_5d7204e0faa880d8aac9d396ddc4292d
#
_entry.id   5d7204e0faa880d8aac9d396ddc4292d
#
_cell.length_a   1.000
_cell.length_b   1.000
_cell.length_c   1.000
_cell.angle_alpha   90.00
_cell.angle_beta   90.00
_cell.angle_gamma   90.00
#
_symmetry.space_group_name_H-M   'P 1'
#
loop_
_entity.id
_entity.type
_entity.pdbx_description
1 polymer ?
#
loop_
_entity_poly.entity_id
_entity_poly.type
_entity_poly.pdbx_seq_one_letter_code
_entity_poly.pdbx_strand_id
1 'polypeptide(L)'
;MKRTIASLLAGLCALLVLPLCACVSGEQIKNYNEGVAAFEAKDYELAKALFLTAGGYANSPSYISAIEEYESIYLEAVSLFGQKQYSAARNSFDAISDFGNSAEYVAFIDRLSARYAEGMEAFEKQDYVTALGRFTQALGYEDSDSYVKRISNFESNYQLAMGFYMEGNYEAALATFRKIGVPYKDSDEKIASIYELFERKGITASVFRTLFNESCEAEGEDLRLPVADVNETGFAWRTTNGMLVVGNIDEEGYIRTVSFWVERSLRKDLGEEGVDRLFAHCIHALTSDEATYSDILAELDLYLEGSLGRGGFGLHLEKDASGATVLTATLG
;
A
#
# COMPACT_ATOMS: atom_id res chain seq x y z
N MET A 1 -47.31 84.71 -19.47
CA MET A 1 -47.21 84.05 -18.17
C MET A 1 -46.42 82.73 -18.28
N LYS A 2 -45.13 82.75 -18.52
CA LYS A 2 -44.21 81.56 -18.56
C LYS A 2 -42.75 81.97 -18.29
N ARG A 3 -42.47 82.89 -17.37
CA ARG A 3 -41.08 83.29 -17.09
C ARG A 3 -40.76 83.56 -15.61
N THR A 4 -41.57 83.13 -14.65
CA THR A 4 -41.38 83.48 -13.23
C THR A 4 -41.36 82.24 -12.29
N ILE A 5 -41.22 81.00 -12.81
CA ILE A 5 -41.15 79.81 -11.97
C ILE A 5 -39.73 79.12 -12.01
N ALA A 6 -38.86 79.58 -12.93
CA ALA A 6 -37.54 79.02 -13.11
C ALA A 6 -36.44 79.61 -12.20
N SER A 7 -36.69 80.60 -11.42
CA SER A 7 -35.68 81.28 -10.59
C SER A 7 -35.81 81.00 -9.08
N LEU A 8 -36.77 80.18 -8.66
CA LEU A 8 -36.96 79.81 -7.25
C LEU A 8 -36.51 78.34 -6.93
N LEU A 9 -36.22 77.56 -7.97
CA LEU A 9 -35.69 76.16 -7.77
C LEU A 9 -34.17 76.10 -7.85
N ALA A 10 -33.47 77.17 -8.28
CA ALA A 10 -32.00 77.16 -8.34
C ALA A 10 -31.32 77.57 -7.03
N GLY A 11 -32.11 78.10 -6.07
CA GLY A 11 -31.58 78.53 -4.76
C GLY A 11 -31.63 77.52 -3.63
N LEU A 12 -32.30 76.37 -3.83
CA LEU A 12 -32.50 75.36 -2.74
C LEU A 12 -31.65 74.11 -2.88
N CYS A 13 -30.90 73.95 -3.98
CA CYS A 13 -29.98 72.85 -4.18
C CYS A 13 -28.50 73.16 -3.82
N ALA A 14 -28.20 74.38 -3.38
CA ALA A 14 -26.81 74.77 -3.07
C ALA A 14 -26.47 74.72 -1.57
N LEU A 15 -27.36 74.17 -0.73
CA LEU A 15 -27.17 74.19 0.74
C LEU A 15 -27.12 72.82 1.41
N LEU A 16 -26.85 71.71 0.67
CA LEU A 16 -26.78 70.39 1.21
C LEU A 16 -25.59 69.56 0.69
N VAL A 17 -24.52 70.21 0.28
CA VAL A 17 -23.19 69.55 0.21
C VAL A 17 -22.31 70.24 1.28
N LEU A 18 -22.71 70.09 2.52
CA LEU A 18 -21.73 70.13 3.58
C LEU A 18 -20.84 68.87 3.35
N PRO A 19 -19.52 69.03 3.09
CA PRO A 19 -18.64 67.88 3.26
C PRO A 19 -18.82 67.51 4.73
N LEU A 20 -19.31 66.33 5.00
CA LEU A 20 -19.06 65.65 6.25
C LEU A 20 -17.53 65.43 6.34
N CYS A 21 -16.81 66.50 6.68
CA CYS A 21 -15.54 66.41 7.35
C CYS A 21 -15.86 65.69 8.68
N ALA A 22 -15.86 64.39 8.67
CA ALA A 22 -15.82 63.63 9.88
C ALA A 22 -14.60 64.16 10.65
N CYS A 23 -14.85 64.94 11.70
CA CYS A 23 -13.78 65.39 12.59
C CYS A 23 -13.14 64.12 13.16
N VAL A 24 -11.94 63.82 12.71
CA VAL A 24 -11.15 62.73 13.26
C VAL A 24 -10.97 63.00 14.74
N SER A 25 -11.48 62.15 15.58
CA SER A 25 -11.34 62.30 17.03
C SER A 25 -9.93 61.92 17.47
N GLY A 26 -9.43 62.59 18.53
CA GLY A 26 -8.14 62.17 19.10
C GLY A 26 -8.12 60.74 19.55
N GLU A 27 -9.27 60.17 19.88
CA GLU A 27 -9.44 58.76 20.25
C GLU A 27 -9.25 57.80 19.05
N GLN A 28 -9.75 58.19 17.86
CA GLN A 28 -9.52 57.42 16.63
C GLN A 28 -8.03 57.34 16.27
N ILE A 29 -7.33 58.48 16.40
CA ILE A 29 -5.88 58.56 16.16
C ILE A 29 -5.13 57.67 17.15
N LYS A 30 -5.50 57.73 18.43
CA LYS A 30 -4.89 56.92 19.50
C LYS A 30 -5.10 55.42 19.22
N ASN A 31 -6.34 55.00 19.00
CA ASN A 31 -6.68 53.60 18.73
C ASN A 31 -5.99 53.07 17.48
N TYR A 32 -5.86 53.89 16.40
CA TYR A 32 -5.09 53.51 15.22
C TYR A 32 -3.61 53.27 15.55
N ASN A 33 -2.95 54.17 16.27
CA ASN A 33 -1.52 54.01 16.61
C ASN A 33 -1.28 52.84 17.54
N GLU A 34 -2.16 52.62 18.53
CA GLU A 34 -2.10 51.45 19.42
C GLU A 34 -2.39 50.15 18.65
N GLY A 35 -3.30 50.17 17.65
CA GLY A 35 -3.59 49.09 16.76
C GLY A 35 -2.39 48.68 15.90
N VAL A 36 -1.67 49.70 15.34
CA VAL A 36 -0.41 49.45 14.61
C VAL A 36 0.62 48.79 15.51
N ALA A 37 0.82 49.30 16.74
CA ALA A 37 1.76 48.73 17.68
C ALA A 37 1.38 47.29 18.07
N ALA A 38 0.10 46.99 18.28
CA ALA A 38 -0.38 45.64 18.54
C ALA A 38 -0.17 44.70 17.33
N PHE A 39 -0.41 45.19 16.10
CA PHE A 39 -0.17 44.45 14.86
C PHE A 39 1.32 44.09 14.69
N GLU A 40 2.22 45.07 14.92
CA GLU A 40 3.66 44.87 14.89
C GLU A 40 4.13 43.88 15.97
N ALA A 41 3.47 43.88 17.15
CA ALA A 41 3.69 42.94 18.22
C ALA A 41 3.03 41.58 17.96
N LYS A 42 2.32 41.39 16.81
CA LYS A 42 1.61 40.15 16.42
C LYS A 42 0.42 39.79 17.33
N ASP A 43 -0.04 40.78 18.11
CA ASP A 43 -1.29 40.67 18.88
C ASP A 43 -2.46 41.06 17.97
N TYR A 44 -2.79 40.18 17.04
CA TYR A 44 -3.78 40.44 15.99
C TYR A 44 -5.20 40.59 16.54
N GLU A 45 -5.53 39.95 17.65
CA GLU A 45 -6.83 40.10 18.31
C GLU A 45 -7.00 41.50 18.86
N LEU A 46 -6.02 42.01 19.62
CA LEU A 46 -6.01 43.38 20.13
C LEU A 46 -5.95 44.40 18.97
N ALA A 47 -5.08 44.13 17.97
CA ALA A 47 -4.97 45.02 16.80
C ALA A 47 -6.31 45.18 16.08
N LYS A 48 -7.02 44.07 15.81
CA LYS A 48 -8.34 44.11 15.15
C LYS A 48 -9.36 44.90 15.94
N ALA A 49 -9.42 44.70 17.27
CA ALA A 49 -10.32 45.43 18.14
C ALA A 49 -10.03 46.94 18.13
N LEU A 50 -8.77 47.36 18.16
CA LEU A 50 -8.34 48.75 18.12
C LEU A 50 -8.61 49.40 16.75
N PHE A 51 -8.34 48.70 15.64
CA PHE A 51 -8.65 49.20 14.30
C PHE A 51 -10.15 49.34 14.06
N LEU A 52 -10.97 48.41 14.57
CA LEU A 52 -12.43 48.53 14.52
C LEU A 52 -12.91 49.78 15.26
N THR A 53 -12.33 50.09 16.43
CA THR A 53 -12.64 51.27 17.22
C THR A 53 -12.14 52.55 16.54
N ALA A 54 -11.00 52.51 15.85
CA ALA A 54 -10.50 53.62 15.03
C ALA A 54 -11.40 53.90 13.79
N GLY A 55 -12.24 52.91 13.42
CA GLY A 55 -13.17 53.04 12.30
C GLY A 55 -12.46 53.18 10.95
N GLY A 56 -12.92 54.14 10.13
CA GLY A 56 -12.31 54.40 8.80
C GLY A 56 -11.04 55.27 8.85
N TYR A 57 -10.44 55.50 10.02
CA TYR A 57 -9.26 56.34 10.12
C TYR A 57 -8.03 55.68 9.51
N ALA A 58 -7.31 56.46 8.68
CA ALA A 58 -6.06 56.01 8.01
C ALA A 58 -6.21 54.64 7.31
N ASN A 59 -5.31 53.72 7.58
CA ASN A 59 -5.30 52.39 6.98
C ASN A 59 -5.99 51.30 7.84
N SER A 60 -6.80 51.69 8.87
CA SER A 60 -7.51 50.73 9.71
C SER A 60 -8.28 49.67 8.91
N PRO A 61 -9.04 50.00 7.85
CA PRO A 61 -9.74 48.97 7.06
C PRO A 61 -8.80 47.95 6.39
N SER A 62 -7.63 48.43 5.93
CA SER A 62 -6.64 47.54 5.31
C SER A 62 -6.00 46.55 6.31
N TYR A 63 -5.73 47.01 7.53
CA TYR A 63 -5.24 46.16 8.60
C TYR A 63 -6.29 45.11 9.02
N ILE A 64 -7.56 45.53 9.15
CA ILE A 64 -8.67 44.64 9.44
C ILE A 64 -8.76 43.56 8.37
N SER A 65 -8.75 43.95 7.08
CA SER A 65 -8.81 43.01 5.97
C SER A 65 -7.63 42.01 5.98
N ALA A 66 -6.42 42.46 6.30
CA ALA A 66 -5.25 41.58 6.40
C ALA A 66 -5.41 40.57 7.56
N ILE A 67 -5.96 41.01 8.71
CA ILE A 67 -6.20 40.10 9.84
C ILE A 67 -7.30 39.08 9.48
N GLU A 68 -8.36 39.51 8.81
CA GLU A 68 -9.45 38.64 8.35
C GLU A 68 -8.96 37.59 7.32
N GLU A 69 -8.00 37.96 6.48
CA GLU A 69 -7.32 37.02 5.60
C GLU A 69 -6.53 35.95 6.40
N TYR A 70 -5.78 36.39 7.42
CA TYR A 70 -5.08 35.43 8.31
C TYR A 70 -6.06 34.51 9.03
N GLU A 71 -7.16 35.02 9.56
CA GLU A 71 -8.23 34.21 10.17
C GLU A 71 -8.79 33.18 9.19
N SER A 72 -9.05 33.59 7.95
CA SER A 72 -9.55 32.69 6.90
C SER A 72 -8.57 31.55 6.58
N ILE A 73 -7.29 31.88 6.38
CA ILE A 73 -6.23 30.91 6.12
C ILE A 73 -6.08 29.96 7.31
N TYR A 74 -6.14 30.46 8.54
CA TYR A 74 -6.04 29.65 9.74
C TYR A 74 -7.18 28.64 9.85
N LEU A 75 -8.42 29.06 9.62
CA LEU A 75 -9.59 28.16 9.65
C LEU A 75 -9.51 27.09 8.56
N GLU A 76 -9.07 27.44 7.36
CA GLU A 76 -8.82 26.48 6.30
C GLU A 76 -7.72 25.48 6.70
N ALA A 77 -6.60 25.97 7.24
CA ALA A 77 -5.49 25.13 7.68
C ALA A 77 -5.91 24.14 8.79
N VAL A 78 -6.73 24.56 9.75
CA VAL A 78 -7.32 23.70 10.79
C VAL A 78 -8.22 22.64 10.17
N SER A 79 -9.02 23.01 9.17
CA SER A 79 -9.88 22.06 8.44
C SER A 79 -9.05 21.00 7.71
N LEU A 80 -8.00 21.41 6.99
CA LEU A 80 -7.07 20.51 6.29
C LEU A 80 -6.35 19.57 7.29
N PHE A 81 -5.93 20.10 8.42
CA PHE A 81 -5.32 19.31 9.49
C PHE A 81 -6.28 18.23 10.03
N GLY A 82 -7.54 18.62 10.27
CA GLY A 82 -8.59 17.67 10.72
C GLY A 82 -8.88 16.56 9.69
N GLN A 83 -8.69 16.86 8.41
CA GLN A 83 -8.81 15.90 7.30
C GLN A 83 -7.53 15.08 7.07
N LYS A 84 -6.52 15.21 7.92
CA LYS A 84 -5.17 14.60 7.78
C LYS A 84 -4.43 15.03 6.49
N GLN A 85 -4.83 16.13 5.86
CA GLN A 85 -4.11 16.72 4.71
C GLN A 85 -2.91 17.53 5.23
N TYR A 86 -2.00 16.85 5.91
CA TYR A 86 -0.96 17.49 6.70
C TYR A 86 -0.01 18.37 5.88
N SER A 87 0.38 17.95 4.68
CA SER A 87 1.27 18.75 3.82
C SER A 87 0.61 20.07 3.39
N ALA A 88 -0.67 20.05 3.04
CA ALA A 88 -1.42 21.26 2.71
C ALA A 88 -1.64 22.15 3.93
N ALA A 89 -2.06 21.55 5.07
CA ALA A 89 -2.23 22.26 6.33
C ALA A 89 -0.94 22.95 6.77
N ARG A 90 0.21 22.25 6.70
CA ARG A 90 1.53 22.80 7.03
C ARG A 90 1.85 24.05 6.22
N ASN A 91 1.64 23.99 4.89
CA ASN A 91 1.92 25.14 4.02
C ASN A 91 1.04 26.35 4.36
N SER A 92 -0.24 26.12 4.66
CA SER A 92 -1.15 27.17 5.07
C SER A 92 -0.78 27.77 6.43
N PHE A 93 -0.44 26.95 7.43
CA PHE A 93 0.04 27.43 8.74
C PHE A 93 1.38 28.17 8.64
N ASP A 94 2.31 27.69 7.80
CA ASP A 94 3.64 28.30 7.62
C ASP A 94 3.51 29.70 7.02
N ALA A 95 2.57 29.90 6.09
CA ALA A 95 2.29 31.22 5.50
C ALA A 95 1.81 32.26 6.53
N ILE A 96 1.24 31.83 7.65
CA ILE A 96 0.73 32.67 8.74
C ILE A 96 1.35 32.24 10.08
N SER A 97 2.64 31.92 10.08
CA SER A 97 3.32 31.32 11.24
C SER A 97 3.23 32.10 12.54
N ASP A 98 3.03 33.44 12.44
CA ASP A 98 2.87 34.34 13.58
C ASP A 98 1.42 34.49 14.05
N PHE A 99 0.46 33.85 13.36
CA PHE A 99 -0.96 33.99 13.68
C PHE A 99 -1.47 32.79 14.48
N GLY A 100 -2.07 33.06 15.64
CA GLY A 100 -2.62 32.04 16.52
C GLY A 100 -1.59 30.96 16.90
N ASN A 101 -1.96 29.69 16.78
CA ASN A 101 -1.09 28.55 17.08
C ASN A 101 -0.45 27.95 15.81
N SER A 102 -0.32 28.72 14.73
CA SER A 102 0.16 28.22 13.45
C SER A 102 1.54 27.58 13.55
N ALA A 103 2.48 28.22 14.25
CA ALA A 103 3.83 27.67 14.47
C ALA A 103 3.82 26.33 15.23
N GLU A 104 2.90 26.14 16.19
CA GLU A 104 2.75 24.89 16.93
C GLU A 104 2.22 23.76 16.02
N TYR A 105 1.27 24.07 15.14
CA TYR A 105 0.78 23.12 14.14
C TYR A 105 1.88 22.73 13.15
N VAL A 106 2.67 23.67 12.63
CA VAL A 106 3.83 23.39 11.79
C VAL A 106 4.79 22.43 12.50
N ALA A 107 5.21 22.77 13.73
CA ALA A 107 6.12 21.95 14.51
C ALA A 107 5.53 20.55 14.82
N PHE A 108 4.22 20.44 15.00
CA PHE A 108 3.56 19.16 15.19
C PHE A 108 3.61 18.32 13.93
N ILE A 109 3.26 18.91 12.78
CA ILE A 109 3.28 18.20 11.48
C ILE A 109 4.71 17.78 11.11
N ASP A 110 5.72 18.62 11.38
CA ASP A 110 7.14 18.28 11.16
C ASP A 110 7.56 17.07 12.00
N ARG A 111 7.05 16.93 13.24
CA ARG A 111 7.27 15.73 14.05
C ARG A 111 6.60 14.49 13.44
N LEU A 112 5.38 14.61 12.88
CA LEU A 112 4.73 13.49 12.20
C LEU A 112 5.54 13.04 10.98
N SER A 113 6.02 13.99 10.17
CA SER A 113 6.88 13.74 9.02
C SER A 113 8.17 13.03 9.41
N ALA A 114 8.83 13.49 10.50
CA ALA A 114 10.03 12.84 11.01
C ALA A 114 9.76 11.39 11.46
N ARG A 115 8.63 11.13 12.14
CA ARG A 115 8.24 9.77 12.54
C ARG A 115 7.97 8.88 11.35
N TYR A 116 7.32 9.41 10.32
CA TYR A 116 7.11 8.68 9.06
C TYR A 116 8.46 8.31 8.41
N ALA A 117 9.39 9.27 8.30
CA ALA A 117 10.72 9.01 7.72
C ALA A 117 11.50 7.95 8.50
N GLU A 118 11.50 8.04 9.85
CA GLU A 118 12.11 7.01 10.72
C GLU A 118 11.45 5.63 10.51
N GLY A 119 10.13 5.61 10.31
CA GLY A 119 9.36 4.40 10.01
C GLY A 119 9.77 3.77 8.70
N MET A 120 9.93 4.59 7.64
CA MET A 120 10.39 4.13 6.32
C MET A 120 11.80 3.54 6.39
N GLU A 121 12.73 4.23 7.06
CA GLU A 121 14.10 3.73 7.23
C GLU A 121 14.13 2.37 7.96
N ALA A 122 13.33 2.24 9.02
CA ALA A 122 13.22 0.97 9.76
C ALA A 122 12.59 -0.13 8.90
N PHE A 123 11.57 0.21 8.10
CA PHE A 123 10.89 -0.73 7.21
C PHE A 123 11.83 -1.26 6.12
N GLU A 124 12.64 -0.39 5.50
CA GLU A 124 13.66 -0.76 4.51
C GLU A 124 14.74 -1.68 5.10
N LYS A 125 15.07 -1.50 6.39
CA LYS A 125 15.98 -2.38 7.14
C LYS A 125 15.32 -3.65 7.66
N GLN A 126 14.03 -3.87 7.36
CA GLN A 126 13.23 -4.99 7.86
C GLN A 126 13.07 -5.01 9.40
N ASP A 127 13.35 -3.89 10.06
CA ASP A 127 13.03 -3.70 11.48
C ASP A 127 11.54 -3.32 11.62
N TYR A 128 10.68 -4.30 11.43
CA TYR A 128 9.24 -4.10 11.43
C TYR A 128 8.66 -3.69 12.79
N VAL A 129 9.34 -4.02 13.88
CA VAL A 129 8.93 -3.61 15.23
C VAL A 129 9.11 -2.10 15.40
N THR A 130 10.29 -1.60 15.05
CA THR A 130 10.56 -0.15 15.06
C THR A 130 9.69 0.58 14.05
N ALA A 131 9.58 0.05 12.83
CA ALA A 131 8.75 0.63 11.78
C ALA A 131 7.28 0.79 12.22
N LEU A 132 6.67 -0.27 12.77
CA LEU A 132 5.30 -0.24 13.29
C LEU A 132 5.12 0.86 14.34
N GLY A 133 6.07 0.95 15.31
CA GLY A 133 6.04 1.97 16.34
C GLY A 133 6.10 3.39 15.77
N ARG A 134 6.96 3.62 14.77
CA ARG A 134 7.13 4.94 14.13
C ARG A 134 5.94 5.32 13.28
N PHE A 135 5.43 4.42 12.44
CA PHE A 135 4.23 4.67 11.63
C PHE A 135 2.99 4.92 12.51
N THR A 136 2.84 4.20 13.62
CA THR A 136 1.76 4.45 14.58
C THR A 136 1.86 5.87 15.18
N GLN A 137 3.09 6.34 15.50
CA GLN A 137 3.33 7.69 16.00
C GLN A 137 3.15 8.78 14.92
N ALA A 138 3.20 8.42 13.65
CA ALA A 138 2.97 9.33 12.53
C ALA A 138 1.48 9.69 12.33
N LEU A 139 0.54 9.03 13.02
CA LEU A 139 -0.90 9.37 13.12
C LEU A 139 -1.61 9.54 11.75
N GLY A 140 -1.26 8.74 10.77
CA GLY A 140 -1.84 8.81 9.42
C GLY A 140 -1.20 9.90 8.55
N TYR A 141 0.04 10.32 8.87
CA TYR A 141 0.84 11.14 7.98
C TYR A 141 1.21 10.32 6.75
N GLU A 142 0.96 10.88 5.55
CA GLU A 142 1.10 10.17 4.27
C GLU A 142 0.36 8.82 4.33
N ASP A 143 1.01 7.73 3.97
CA ASP A 143 0.44 6.38 3.97
C ASP A 143 0.84 5.53 5.18
N SER A 144 1.24 6.16 6.30
CA SER A 144 1.65 5.46 7.54
C SER A 144 0.61 4.45 8.05
N ASP A 145 -0.70 4.76 7.93
CA ASP A 145 -1.78 3.84 8.32
C ASP A 145 -1.77 2.56 7.45
N SER A 146 -1.35 2.64 6.19
CA SER A 146 -1.19 1.50 5.28
C SER A 146 -0.02 0.62 5.71
N TYR A 147 1.11 1.21 6.10
CA TYR A 147 2.25 0.46 6.64
C TYR A 147 1.92 -0.21 7.98
N VAL A 148 1.20 0.46 8.87
CA VAL A 148 0.71 -0.14 10.13
C VAL A 148 -0.11 -1.38 9.83
N LYS A 149 -1.07 -1.29 8.91
CA LYS A 149 -1.91 -2.43 8.49
C LYS A 149 -1.09 -3.55 7.87
N ARG A 150 -0.13 -3.21 6.98
CA ARG A 150 0.73 -4.19 6.31
C ARG A 150 1.57 -4.97 7.31
N ILE A 151 2.25 -4.30 8.24
CA ILE A 151 3.08 -4.95 9.26
C ILE A 151 2.22 -5.78 10.22
N SER A 152 1.04 -5.30 10.59
CA SER A 152 0.08 -6.06 11.41
C SER A 152 -0.38 -7.33 10.71
N ASN A 153 -0.52 -7.31 9.39
CA ASN A 153 -0.83 -8.51 8.60
C ASN A 153 0.34 -9.50 8.58
N PHE A 154 1.60 -9.03 8.54
CA PHE A 154 2.76 -9.91 8.67
C PHE A 154 2.72 -10.68 9.99
N GLU A 155 2.49 -9.99 11.11
CA GLU A 155 2.37 -10.61 12.43
C GLU A 155 1.22 -11.61 12.50
N SER A 156 0.05 -11.23 11.98
CA SER A 156 -1.13 -12.11 11.99
C SER A 156 -0.90 -13.39 11.18
N ASN A 157 -0.32 -13.28 9.99
CA ASN A 157 0.01 -14.43 9.16
C ASN A 157 1.11 -15.28 9.81
N TYR A 158 2.11 -14.65 10.42
CA TYR A 158 3.16 -15.38 11.13
C TYR A 158 2.60 -16.21 12.29
N GLN A 159 1.75 -15.63 13.14
CA GLN A 159 1.14 -16.35 14.26
C GLN A 159 0.24 -17.50 13.78
N LEU A 160 -0.53 -17.28 12.72
CA LEU A 160 -1.37 -18.32 12.13
C LEU A 160 -0.53 -19.47 11.55
N ALA A 161 0.54 -19.13 10.81
CA ALA A 161 1.46 -20.11 10.24
C ALA A 161 2.18 -20.92 11.32
N MET A 162 2.61 -20.27 12.40
CA MET A 162 3.20 -20.96 13.56
C MET A 162 2.23 -21.92 14.23
N GLY A 163 0.94 -21.55 14.33
CA GLY A 163 -0.10 -22.44 14.82
C GLY A 163 -0.16 -23.73 14.00
N PHE A 164 -0.27 -23.63 12.69
CA PHE A 164 -0.25 -24.78 11.78
C PHE A 164 1.04 -25.58 11.86
N TYR A 165 2.19 -24.91 11.97
CA TYR A 165 3.50 -25.57 12.09
C TYR A 165 3.57 -26.43 13.35
N MET A 166 3.09 -25.93 14.50
CA MET A 166 3.08 -26.64 15.77
C MET A 166 2.10 -27.82 15.79
N GLU A 167 1.01 -27.72 15.02
CA GLU A 167 0.05 -28.82 14.83
C GLU A 167 0.55 -29.90 13.87
N GLY A 168 1.72 -29.68 13.22
CA GLY A 168 2.25 -30.58 12.19
C GLY A 168 1.56 -30.44 10.83
N ASN A 169 0.69 -29.45 10.66
CA ASN A 169 0.06 -29.13 9.40
C ASN A 169 1.01 -28.25 8.57
N TYR A 170 2.09 -28.85 8.10
CA TYR A 170 3.18 -28.16 7.41
C TYR A 170 2.75 -27.52 6.07
N GLU A 171 1.73 -28.07 5.44
CA GLU A 171 1.14 -27.57 4.23
C GLU A 171 0.47 -26.19 4.44
N ALA A 172 -0.44 -26.13 5.41
CA ALA A 172 -1.09 -24.89 5.77
C ALA A 172 -0.10 -23.85 6.35
N ALA A 173 0.91 -24.33 7.08
CA ALA A 173 1.99 -23.51 7.59
C ALA A 173 2.77 -22.86 6.44
N LEU A 174 3.24 -23.64 5.46
CA LEU A 174 3.98 -23.18 4.30
C LEU A 174 3.19 -22.14 3.51
N ALA A 175 1.95 -22.47 3.14
CA ALA A 175 1.07 -21.57 2.41
C ALA A 175 0.82 -20.24 3.16
N THR A 176 0.79 -20.30 4.50
CA THR A 176 0.54 -19.09 5.31
C THR A 176 1.82 -18.27 5.52
N PHE A 177 2.99 -18.90 5.75
CA PHE A 177 4.27 -18.19 5.81
C PHE A 177 4.56 -17.45 4.49
N ARG A 178 4.34 -18.09 3.34
CA ARG A 178 4.56 -17.48 2.02
C ARG A 178 3.68 -16.25 1.75
N LYS A 179 2.48 -16.17 2.34
CA LYS A 179 1.61 -14.96 2.26
C LYS A 179 2.22 -13.72 2.92
N ILE A 180 3.23 -13.88 3.78
CA ILE A 180 3.94 -12.74 4.36
C ILE A 180 4.70 -11.99 3.26
N GLY A 181 5.33 -12.72 2.32
CA GLY A 181 5.96 -12.18 1.11
C GLY A 181 7.23 -11.36 1.34
N VAL A 182 7.74 -11.34 2.58
CA VAL A 182 8.99 -10.68 2.99
C VAL A 182 9.62 -11.48 4.13
N PRO A 183 10.93 -11.39 4.35
CA PRO A 183 11.56 -11.94 5.54
C PRO A 183 10.93 -11.33 6.80
N TYR A 184 10.32 -12.16 7.62
CA TYR A 184 9.66 -11.73 8.85
C TYR A 184 9.93 -12.71 9.97
N LYS A 185 10.63 -12.27 11.03
CA LYS A 185 11.12 -13.14 12.09
C LYS A 185 11.91 -14.33 11.50
N ASP A 186 11.57 -15.55 11.91
CA ASP A 186 12.18 -16.78 11.41
C ASP A 186 11.33 -17.49 10.34
N SER A 187 10.46 -16.75 9.62
CA SER A 187 9.56 -17.34 8.60
C SER A 187 10.33 -18.10 7.52
N ASP A 188 11.45 -17.55 7.06
CA ASP A 188 12.25 -18.18 6.00
C ASP A 188 12.94 -19.46 6.49
N GLU A 189 13.41 -19.47 7.76
CA GLU A 189 13.97 -20.69 8.39
C GLU A 189 12.88 -21.76 8.55
N LYS A 190 11.66 -21.38 8.90
CA LYS A 190 10.52 -22.32 9.00
C LYS A 190 10.13 -22.87 7.65
N ILE A 191 10.09 -22.03 6.62
CA ILE A 191 9.85 -22.44 5.23
C ILE A 191 10.92 -23.46 4.81
N ALA A 192 12.21 -23.16 5.02
CA ALA A 192 13.31 -24.08 4.70
C ALA A 192 13.17 -25.41 5.44
N SER A 193 12.86 -25.38 6.74
CA SER A 193 12.65 -26.61 7.54
C SER A 193 11.48 -27.46 7.03
N ILE A 194 10.41 -26.82 6.51
CA ILE A 194 9.28 -27.53 5.91
C ILE A 194 9.72 -28.19 4.59
N TYR A 195 10.50 -27.48 3.76
CA TYR A 195 11.02 -28.05 2.52
C TYR A 195 11.96 -29.24 2.78
N GLU A 196 12.89 -29.14 3.75
CA GLU A 196 13.73 -30.26 4.15
C GLU A 196 12.89 -31.48 4.60
N LEU A 197 11.76 -31.23 5.28
CA LEU A 197 10.83 -32.29 5.65
C LEU A 197 10.20 -32.95 4.41
N PHE A 198 9.78 -32.14 3.43
CA PHE A 198 9.18 -32.64 2.20
C PHE A 198 10.21 -33.39 1.32
N GLU A 199 11.46 -32.94 1.26
CA GLU A 199 12.54 -33.70 0.61
C GLU A 199 12.71 -35.07 1.20
N ARG A 200 12.69 -35.19 2.51
CA ARG A 200 12.89 -36.43 3.22
C ARG A 200 11.67 -37.35 3.17
N LYS A 201 10.45 -36.84 3.16
CA LYS A 201 9.20 -37.61 3.21
C LYS A 201 8.42 -37.62 1.90
N GLY A 202 8.70 -36.67 0.99
CA GLY A 202 7.90 -36.38 -0.17
C GLY A 202 6.88 -35.28 0.09
N ILE A 203 6.17 -34.86 -0.96
CA ILE A 203 5.09 -33.88 -0.90
C ILE A 203 3.74 -34.56 -1.03
N THR A 204 2.71 -33.98 -0.41
CA THR A 204 1.33 -34.46 -0.58
C THR A 204 0.71 -33.88 -1.87
N ALA A 205 -0.36 -34.50 -2.34
CA ALA A 205 -1.12 -34.03 -3.50
C ALA A 205 -1.62 -32.57 -3.32
N SER A 206 -1.99 -32.21 -2.11
CA SER A 206 -2.46 -30.87 -1.80
C SER A 206 -1.33 -29.82 -1.82
N VAL A 207 -0.14 -30.16 -1.28
CA VAL A 207 1.07 -29.30 -1.39
C VAL A 207 1.42 -29.09 -2.87
N PHE A 208 1.51 -30.16 -3.64
CA PHE A 208 1.79 -30.08 -5.07
C PHE A 208 0.83 -29.13 -5.78
N ARG A 209 -0.49 -29.29 -5.57
CA ARG A 209 -1.51 -28.40 -6.15
C ARG A 209 -1.28 -26.94 -5.77
N THR A 210 -1.01 -26.68 -4.50
CA THR A 210 -0.79 -25.31 -4.01
C THR A 210 0.44 -24.69 -4.67
N LEU A 211 1.56 -25.38 -4.69
CA LEU A 211 2.81 -24.91 -5.28
C LEU A 211 2.67 -24.70 -6.81
N PHE A 212 1.99 -25.62 -7.50
CA PHE A 212 1.70 -25.47 -8.92
C PHE A 212 0.88 -24.21 -9.22
N ASN A 213 -0.22 -24.02 -8.49
CA ASN A 213 -1.10 -22.86 -8.68
C ASN A 213 -0.40 -21.54 -8.36
N GLU A 214 0.42 -21.50 -7.30
CA GLU A 214 1.22 -20.33 -6.94
C GLU A 214 2.29 -20.02 -7.99
N SER A 215 2.95 -21.03 -8.54
CA SER A 215 3.92 -20.87 -9.63
C SER A 215 3.28 -20.24 -10.87
N CYS A 216 2.10 -20.72 -11.27
CA CYS A 216 1.37 -20.16 -12.42
C CYS A 216 0.89 -18.72 -12.14
N GLU A 217 0.39 -18.44 -10.95
CA GLU A 217 -0.08 -17.10 -10.57
C GLU A 217 1.06 -16.07 -10.54
N ALA A 218 2.24 -16.46 -10.06
CA ALA A 218 3.42 -15.60 -10.02
C ALA A 218 3.87 -15.14 -11.42
N GLU A 219 3.72 -16.02 -12.43
CA GLU A 219 4.04 -15.71 -13.83
C GLU A 219 2.85 -15.10 -14.61
N GLY A 220 1.72 -14.83 -13.93
CA GLY A 220 0.53 -14.24 -14.55
C GLY A 220 -0.24 -15.19 -15.46
N GLU A 221 -0.05 -16.50 -15.34
CA GLU A 221 -0.76 -17.51 -16.11
C GLU A 221 -2.08 -17.91 -15.43
N ASP A 222 -3.18 -17.90 -16.19
CA ASP A 222 -4.49 -18.38 -15.71
C ASP A 222 -4.59 -19.91 -15.84
N LEU A 223 -3.65 -20.59 -15.22
CA LEU A 223 -3.55 -22.03 -15.20
C LEU A 223 -3.69 -22.53 -13.75
N ARG A 224 -4.65 -23.44 -13.52
CA ARG A 224 -4.91 -23.92 -12.13
C ARG A 224 -5.27 -25.39 -12.11
N LEU A 225 -4.80 -26.06 -11.08
CA LEU A 225 -5.31 -27.35 -10.63
C LEU A 225 -6.51 -27.12 -9.70
N PRO A 226 -7.63 -27.84 -9.90
CA PRO A 226 -8.84 -27.66 -9.10
C PRO A 226 -8.66 -28.21 -7.67
N VAL A 227 -9.51 -27.78 -6.76
CA VAL A 227 -9.74 -28.50 -5.51
C VAL A 227 -10.56 -29.73 -5.86
N ALA A 228 -9.94 -30.90 -5.82
CA ALA A 228 -10.56 -32.18 -6.16
C ALA A 228 -10.11 -33.27 -5.19
N ASP A 229 -10.91 -34.32 -5.13
CA ASP A 229 -10.68 -35.42 -4.18
C ASP A 229 -9.37 -36.17 -4.50
N VAL A 230 -8.71 -36.58 -3.44
CA VAL A 230 -7.59 -37.53 -3.43
C VAL A 230 -8.11 -38.80 -2.77
N ASN A 231 -8.00 -39.94 -3.45
CA ASN A 231 -8.37 -41.22 -2.87
C ASN A 231 -7.17 -41.88 -2.19
N GLU A 232 -7.38 -43.06 -1.60
CA GLU A 232 -6.35 -43.78 -0.86
C GLU A 232 -5.12 -44.19 -1.70
N THR A 233 -5.21 -44.19 -3.02
CA THR A 233 -4.14 -44.63 -3.91
C THR A 233 -3.59 -43.56 -4.80
N GLY A 234 -4.26 -42.39 -4.90
CA GLY A 234 -3.79 -41.31 -5.75
C GLY A 234 -4.85 -40.30 -6.13
N PHE A 235 -4.57 -39.59 -7.20
CA PHE A 235 -5.45 -38.54 -7.74
C PHE A 235 -5.33 -38.42 -9.26
N ALA A 236 -6.37 -37.87 -9.88
CA ALA A 236 -6.39 -37.52 -11.29
C ALA A 236 -7.10 -36.17 -11.48
N TRP A 237 -6.35 -35.16 -11.85
CA TRP A 237 -6.84 -33.80 -11.99
C TRP A 237 -6.65 -33.27 -13.42
N ARG A 238 -7.49 -32.32 -13.82
CA ARG A 238 -7.28 -31.57 -15.06
C ARG A 238 -7.07 -30.10 -14.72
N THR A 239 -6.05 -29.51 -15.30
CA THR A 239 -5.85 -28.06 -15.27
C THR A 239 -6.92 -27.34 -16.08
N THR A 240 -7.04 -26.02 -15.88
CA THR A 240 -7.98 -25.17 -16.64
C THR A 240 -7.78 -25.23 -18.15
N ASN A 241 -6.56 -25.47 -18.64
CA ASN A 241 -6.25 -25.64 -20.06
C ASN A 241 -6.39 -27.08 -20.57
N GLY A 242 -6.71 -28.04 -19.70
CA GLY A 242 -7.00 -29.42 -20.07
C GLY A 242 -5.86 -30.42 -19.90
N MET A 243 -4.65 -30.03 -19.42
CA MET A 243 -3.60 -30.98 -19.07
C MET A 243 -4.12 -31.95 -18.00
N LEU A 244 -3.89 -33.25 -18.16
CA LEU A 244 -4.22 -34.26 -17.17
C LEU A 244 -3.01 -34.50 -16.27
N VAL A 245 -3.24 -34.48 -14.96
CA VAL A 245 -2.24 -34.77 -13.92
C VAL A 245 -2.72 -35.99 -13.14
N VAL A 246 -1.92 -37.06 -13.16
CA VAL A 246 -2.23 -38.31 -12.46
C VAL A 246 -1.11 -38.62 -11.49
N GLY A 247 -1.44 -38.75 -10.23
CA GLY A 247 -0.47 -39.07 -9.15
C GLY A 247 -0.85 -40.31 -8.38
N ASN A 248 0.17 -41.11 -7.98
CA ASN A 248 0.02 -42.16 -7.01
C ASN A 248 0.64 -41.72 -5.68
N ILE A 249 -0.03 -42.04 -4.60
CA ILE A 249 0.42 -41.76 -3.23
C ILE A 249 0.66 -43.03 -2.45
N ASP A 250 1.50 -42.94 -1.41
CA ASP A 250 1.69 -44.02 -0.46
C ASP A 250 0.61 -44.03 0.65
N GLU A 251 0.74 -44.98 1.59
CA GLU A 251 -0.17 -45.12 2.74
C GLU A 251 -0.16 -43.87 3.67
N GLU A 252 0.92 -43.08 3.66
CA GLU A 252 1.05 -41.83 4.43
C GLU A 252 0.52 -40.61 3.66
N GLY A 253 0.10 -40.76 2.39
CA GLY A 253 -0.46 -39.70 1.53
C GLY A 253 0.57 -38.88 0.75
N TYR A 254 1.86 -39.31 0.74
CA TYR A 254 2.91 -38.65 -0.05
C TYR A 254 2.92 -39.15 -1.49
N ILE A 255 3.15 -38.24 -2.43
CA ILE A 255 3.26 -38.58 -3.85
C ILE A 255 4.52 -39.44 -4.07
N ARG A 256 4.36 -40.58 -4.75
CA ARG A 256 5.45 -41.45 -5.19
C ARG A 256 5.70 -41.30 -6.70
N THR A 257 4.66 -41.16 -7.46
CA THR A 257 4.77 -40.83 -8.87
C THR A 257 3.71 -39.80 -9.27
N VAL A 258 4.05 -38.93 -10.19
CA VAL A 258 3.09 -38.01 -10.81
C VAL A 258 3.40 -37.90 -12.31
N SER A 259 2.38 -38.01 -13.13
CA SER A 259 2.49 -37.92 -14.58
C SER A 259 1.64 -36.77 -15.10
N PHE A 260 2.22 -35.98 -16.00
CA PHE A 260 1.63 -34.81 -16.63
C PHE A 260 1.40 -35.14 -18.10
N TRP A 261 0.14 -35.19 -18.50
CA TRP A 261 -0.28 -35.61 -19.84
C TRP A 261 -0.71 -34.42 -20.67
N VAL A 262 0.08 -34.05 -21.67
CA VAL A 262 -0.24 -33.02 -22.65
C VAL A 262 -0.74 -33.69 -23.91
N GLU A 263 -2.06 -33.75 -24.09
CA GLU A 263 -2.69 -34.35 -25.24
C GLU A 263 -2.26 -33.63 -26.52
N ARG A 264 -2.29 -34.37 -27.65
CA ARG A 264 -1.85 -33.84 -28.95
C ARG A 264 -2.58 -32.55 -29.41
N SER A 265 -3.85 -32.43 -29.09
CA SER A 265 -4.65 -31.21 -29.32
C SER A 265 -4.11 -30.03 -28.53
N LEU A 266 -3.93 -30.19 -27.21
CA LEU A 266 -3.40 -29.18 -26.34
C LEU A 266 -1.99 -28.76 -26.73
N ARG A 267 -1.11 -29.72 -27.05
CA ARG A 267 0.23 -29.44 -27.54
C ARG A 267 0.22 -28.58 -28.82
N LYS A 268 -0.74 -28.86 -29.77
CA LYS A 268 -0.87 -28.07 -30.96
C LYS A 268 -1.28 -26.63 -30.67
N ASP A 269 -2.13 -26.43 -29.68
CA ASP A 269 -2.64 -25.12 -29.30
C ASP A 269 -1.57 -24.31 -28.53
N LEU A 270 -0.77 -24.94 -27.67
CA LEU A 270 0.28 -24.31 -26.87
C LEU A 270 1.59 -24.06 -27.63
N GLY A 271 1.90 -24.90 -28.63
CA GLY A 271 3.24 -24.99 -29.25
C GLY A 271 4.27 -25.61 -28.29
N GLU A 272 5.51 -25.77 -28.77
CA GLU A 272 6.59 -26.34 -27.94
C GLU A 272 6.89 -25.46 -26.75
N GLU A 273 7.08 -24.17 -26.93
CA GLU A 273 7.37 -23.21 -25.84
C GLU A 273 6.29 -23.20 -24.75
N GLY A 274 5.01 -23.34 -25.13
CA GLY A 274 3.93 -23.42 -24.14
C GLY A 274 3.94 -24.72 -23.36
N VAL A 275 4.36 -25.83 -23.97
CA VAL A 275 4.56 -27.13 -23.28
C VAL A 275 5.74 -27.05 -22.31
N ASP A 276 6.84 -26.40 -22.72
CA ASP A 276 8.02 -26.22 -21.89
C ASP A 276 7.69 -25.39 -20.63
N ARG A 277 6.96 -24.29 -20.80
CA ARG A 277 6.46 -23.51 -19.66
C ARG A 277 5.60 -24.33 -18.72
N LEU A 278 4.70 -25.14 -19.26
CA LEU A 278 3.83 -26.00 -18.48
C LEU A 278 4.62 -27.03 -17.66
N PHE A 279 5.62 -27.66 -18.26
CA PHE A 279 6.50 -28.61 -17.55
C PHE A 279 7.39 -27.92 -16.52
N ALA A 280 7.85 -26.69 -16.80
CA ALA A 280 8.60 -25.92 -15.81
C ALA A 280 7.77 -25.66 -14.55
N HIS A 281 6.48 -25.31 -14.66
CA HIS A 281 5.57 -25.20 -13.50
C HIS A 281 5.40 -26.53 -12.76
N CYS A 282 5.28 -27.64 -13.48
CA CYS A 282 5.16 -28.96 -12.89
C CYS A 282 6.43 -29.33 -12.08
N ILE A 283 7.59 -29.10 -12.66
CA ILE A 283 8.89 -29.35 -12.01
C ILE A 283 9.06 -28.44 -10.82
N HIS A 284 8.79 -27.15 -10.97
CA HIS A 284 8.88 -26.17 -9.88
C HIS A 284 8.01 -26.55 -8.68
N ALA A 285 6.80 -27.08 -8.94
CA ALA A 285 5.92 -27.56 -7.86
C ALA A 285 6.41 -28.83 -7.16
N LEU A 286 7.32 -29.59 -7.79
CA LEU A 286 7.93 -30.81 -7.22
C LEU A 286 9.29 -30.56 -6.57
N THR A 287 9.96 -29.45 -6.92
CA THR A 287 11.26 -29.10 -6.34
C THR A 287 11.07 -28.47 -4.98
N SER A 288 11.85 -28.90 -4.02
CA SER A 288 12.03 -28.25 -2.73
C SER A 288 13.20 -27.26 -2.74
N ASP A 289 13.91 -27.15 -3.88
CA ASP A 289 15.08 -26.32 -4.06
C ASP A 289 14.74 -24.81 -4.17
N GLU A 290 15.74 -23.97 -3.91
CA GLU A 290 15.72 -22.51 -4.13
C GLU A 290 15.63 -22.13 -5.62
N ALA A 291 15.56 -23.13 -6.54
CA ALA A 291 15.44 -22.89 -7.98
C ALA A 291 14.11 -22.20 -8.29
N THR A 292 14.18 -21.05 -8.91
CA THR A 292 12.98 -20.34 -9.36
C THR A 292 12.40 -21.00 -10.62
N TYR A 293 11.13 -20.68 -10.92
CA TYR A 293 10.51 -21.08 -12.19
C TYR A 293 11.37 -20.67 -13.41
N SER A 294 11.93 -19.46 -13.41
CA SER A 294 12.77 -18.96 -14.49
C SER A 294 14.07 -19.76 -14.65
N ASP A 295 14.68 -20.20 -13.54
CA ASP A 295 15.89 -21.05 -13.58
C ASP A 295 15.55 -22.42 -14.17
N ILE A 296 14.43 -23.02 -13.75
CA ILE A 296 13.95 -24.32 -14.25
C ILE A 296 13.63 -24.23 -15.73
N LEU A 297 12.94 -23.19 -16.18
CA LEU A 297 12.60 -23.01 -17.59
C LEU A 297 13.86 -22.82 -18.45
N ALA A 298 14.84 -22.05 -17.97
CA ALA A 298 16.11 -21.82 -18.69
C ALA A 298 16.96 -23.10 -18.83
N GLU A 299 16.85 -24.03 -17.87
CA GLU A 299 17.62 -25.28 -17.82
C GLU A 299 16.75 -26.53 -18.04
N LEU A 300 15.54 -26.37 -18.61
CA LEU A 300 14.55 -27.44 -18.70
C LEU A 300 15.09 -28.72 -19.37
N ASP A 301 15.87 -28.57 -20.43
CA ASP A 301 16.47 -29.72 -21.13
C ASP A 301 17.38 -30.54 -20.20
N LEU A 302 18.14 -29.87 -19.30
CA LEU A 302 19.00 -30.55 -18.33
C LEU A 302 18.21 -31.29 -17.26
N TYR A 303 17.06 -30.74 -16.85
CA TYR A 303 16.12 -31.43 -15.96
C TYR A 303 15.51 -32.65 -16.65
N LEU A 304 15.08 -32.53 -17.90
CA LEU A 304 14.45 -33.62 -18.66
C LEU A 304 15.45 -34.71 -19.04
N GLU A 305 16.73 -34.41 -19.24
CA GLU A 305 17.81 -35.39 -19.48
C GLU A 305 18.28 -36.12 -18.21
N GLY A 306 17.72 -35.74 -17.03
CA GLY A 306 18.13 -36.31 -15.75
C GLY A 306 19.55 -35.91 -15.31
N SER A 307 20.15 -34.91 -15.97
CA SER A 307 21.51 -34.45 -15.72
C SER A 307 21.62 -33.57 -14.45
N LEU A 308 20.52 -32.95 -14.05
CA LEU A 308 20.39 -32.21 -12.80
C LEU A 308 19.71 -33.10 -11.76
N GLY A 309 20.49 -33.83 -10.99
CA GLY A 309 20.03 -34.63 -9.84
C GLY A 309 19.59 -33.76 -8.66
N ARG A 310 18.86 -32.67 -8.90
CA ARG A 310 18.34 -31.75 -7.89
C ARG A 310 16.90 -32.16 -7.55
N GLY A 311 16.56 -32.19 -6.27
CA GLY A 311 15.19 -32.35 -5.81
C GLY A 311 14.71 -33.75 -5.49
N GLY A 312 15.60 -34.78 -5.47
CA GLY A 312 15.24 -36.12 -4.97
C GLY A 312 14.23 -36.90 -5.82
N PHE A 313 13.99 -36.49 -7.10
CA PHE A 313 13.08 -37.19 -8.00
C PHE A 313 13.72 -37.45 -9.39
N GLY A 314 13.30 -38.57 -10.03
CA GLY A 314 13.66 -38.86 -11.42
C GLY A 314 12.59 -38.41 -12.38
N LEU A 315 12.99 -37.76 -13.48
CA LEU A 315 12.09 -37.35 -14.56
C LEU A 315 12.21 -38.28 -15.76
N HIS A 316 11.09 -38.59 -16.40
CA HIS A 316 11.01 -39.35 -17.64
C HIS A 316 10.01 -38.69 -18.59
N LEU A 317 10.48 -38.32 -19.79
CA LEU A 317 9.66 -37.74 -20.85
C LEU A 317 9.46 -38.75 -21.98
N GLU A 318 8.22 -39.00 -22.32
CA GLU A 318 7.88 -39.91 -23.42
C GLU A 318 6.68 -39.43 -24.26
N LYS A 319 6.46 -40.11 -25.40
CA LYS A 319 5.20 -40.00 -26.15
C LYS A 319 4.48 -41.31 -26.04
N ASP A 320 3.24 -41.27 -25.58
CA ASP A 320 2.39 -42.44 -25.52
C ASP A 320 1.88 -42.89 -26.92
N ALA A 321 1.17 -44.03 -26.97
CA ALA A 321 0.62 -44.56 -28.19
C ALA A 321 -0.43 -43.66 -28.87
N SER A 322 -1.03 -42.71 -28.14
CA SER A 322 -1.96 -41.71 -28.70
C SER A 322 -1.25 -40.48 -29.27
N GLY A 323 0.05 -40.35 -29.05
CA GLY A 323 0.88 -39.18 -29.39
C GLY A 323 0.80 -38.05 -28.36
N ALA A 324 0.27 -38.29 -27.17
CA ALA A 324 0.38 -37.35 -26.06
C ALA A 324 1.83 -37.29 -25.55
N THR A 325 2.28 -36.12 -25.13
CA THR A 325 3.55 -35.94 -24.46
C THR A 325 3.33 -36.14 -22.96
N VAL A 326 4.08 -37.03 -22.33
CA VAL A 326 3.94 -37.40 -20.93
C VAL A 326 5.24 -37.16 -20.21
N LEU A 327 5.24 -36.28 -19.21
CA LEU A 327 6.31 -36.11 -18.26
C LEU A 327 5.93 -36.86 -16.99
N THR A 328 6.75 -37.81 -16.57
CA THR A 328 6.56 -38.55 -15.32
C THR A 328 7.68 -38.24 -14.35
N ALA A 329 7.33 -37.84 -13.14
CA ALA A 329 8.24 -37.68 -12.02
C ALA A 329 8.05 -38.85 -11.04
N THR A 330 9.17 -39.46 -10.63
CA THR A 330 9.21 -40.51 -9.59
C THR A 330 9.93 -39.93 -8.38
N LEU A 331 9.25 -39.84 -7.25
CA LEU A 331 9.75 -39.29 -6.00
C LEU A 331 10.22 -40.47 -5.11
N GLY A 332 11.45 -40.35 -4.57
CA GLY A 332 12.12 -41.38 -3.79
C GLY A 332 11.58 -41.54 -2.38
#